data_238cdd6a09d67a81323184ff0c7d876b
#
_entry.id   238cdd6a09d67a81323184ff0c7d876b
#
_cell.length_a   1.000
_cell.length_b   1.000
_cell.length_c   1.000
_cell.angle_alpha   90.00
_cell.angle_beta   90.00
_cell.angle_gamma   90.00
#
_symmetry.space_group_name_H-M   'P 1'
#
loop_
_entity.id
_entity.type
_entity.pdbx_description
1 polymer ?
#
loop_
_entity_poly.entity_id
_entity_poly.type
_entity_poly.pdbx_seq_one_letter_code
_entity_poly.pdbx_strand_id
1 'polypeptide(L)'
;MPKFTMPIGKSDFAKVRTAGDYYIDKTMLIEQITASGAEVTLFTRPRRFGKSLNMSMLQHFFDIREDSESLFEGLTISKNKTLCDNWMNKYPTILVSFKDVGSSNFESAFELLKSIISKLYESHDYLLSGKLTKRQEKLFNSFLMGESSKIGLTDCLYLLTDIMYHKYENTPVILLIDEYDVPMAKGDANGYYRDITDIMSVMLSKALKDNPYIKFAVLTGCLRIAKESIFTGLNNPKIYSILDYGFQEYFGFTDSEIDRLLADTGFTEYKEKIKQWYDGYRFGDTDIYCPWDVLNYISDLQQKAGVDPKDYWANTSGNDIIKQFLRSKFNPRSDFEALLNGRCIKKTILENITYNDLISSEDNLWSVLLMTGYLTVVPEDEVDTEDISSDNISGTYLKLVNHEIKELFSRTVAEWFKETVYKNSRDDLFKALWDGDAAELANIISRYLRTTISFYDYSESFYHAFLAGLFSGFGDISVTPKRKPGSISIKSNREYGEGRADVVIENRVTHTAAVLEFKVADNITDVSSMCDVALSQIHDIGYAEALQEDEGYDLISYGVIFYKKRCFIKKG
;
A
#
# COMPACT_ATOMS: atom_id res chain seq x y z
N MET A 1 27.70 -6.68 17.72
CA MET A 1 27.07 -7.05 16.44
C MET A 1 25.68 -7.56 16.75
N PRO A 2 24.67 -7.27 15.94
CA PRO A 2 23.34 -7.83 16.16
C PRO A 2 23.40 -9.36 16.15
N LYS A 3 22.64 -10.01 17.03
CA LYS A 3 22.59 -11.48 17.14
C LYS A 3 21.98 -12.12 15.88
N PHE A 4 21.11 -11.40 15.20
CA PHE A 4 20.39 -11.84 14.00
C PHE A 4 20.38 -10.77 12.93
N THR A 5 20.49 -11.17 11.66
CA THR A 5 20.28 -10.31 10.50
C THR A 5 18.80 -10.36 10.09
N MET A 6 18.19 -9.22 9.83
CA MET A 6 16.81 -9.15 9.32
C MET A 6 16.78 -9.43 7.82
N PRO A 7 15.89 -10.31 7.32
CA PRO A 7 15.82 -10.72 5.91
C PRO A 7 15.11 -9.68 5.03
N ILE A 8 15.50 -8.41 5.11
CA ILE A 8 14.85 -7.31 4.39
C ILE A 8 15.01 -7.51 2.88
N GLY A 9 13.87 -7.56 2.16
CA GLY A 9 13.84 -7.72 0.71
C GLY A 9 14.18 -9.12 0.19
N LYS A 10 14.44 -10.10 1.05
CA LYS A 10 14.66 -11.49 0.65
C LYS A 10 13.33 -12.22 0.51
N SER A 11 13.08 -12.77 -0.68
CA SER A 11 11.90 -13.58 -0.99
C SER A 11 12.21 -15.06 -1.26
N ASP A 12 13.47 -15.43 -1.18
CA ASP A 12 13.98 -16.78 -1.40
C ASP A 12 14.23 -17.44 -0.04
N PHE A 13 13.48 -18.50 0.28
CA PHE A 13 13.53 -19.20 1.55
C PHE A 13 14.91 -19.83 1.80
N ALA A 14 15.52 -20.46 0.80
CA ALA A 14 16.83 -21.06 0.95
C ALA A 14 17.90 -20.03 1.28
N LYS A 15 17.86 -18.84 0.65
CA LYS A 15 18.78 -17.74 0.99
C LYS A 15 18.62 -17.24 2.41
N VAL A 16 17.39 -17.16 2.91
CA VAL A 16 17.11 -16.75 4.30
C VAL A 16 17.69 -17.79 5.27
N ARG A 17 17.42 -19.07 5.02
CA ARG A 17 17.84 -20.16 5.91
C ARG A 17 19.37 -20.38 5.90
N THR A 18 20.00 -20.39 4.72
CA THR A 18 21.44 -20.61 4.59
C THR A 18 22.27 -19.42 5.10
N ALA A 19 21.74 -18.20 5.02
CA ALA A 19 22.39 -17.03 5.59
C ALA A 19 22.27 -16.96 7.13
N GLY A 20 21.42 -17.78 7.75
CA GLY A 20 21.13 -17.70 9.18
C GLY A 20 20.38 -16.40 9.56
N ASP A 21 19.62 -15.83 8.63
CA ASP A 21 18.78 -14.67 8.91
C ASP A 21 17.64 -15.06 9.87
N TYR A 22 17.08 -14.06 10.56
CA TYR A 22 15.93 -14.28 11.43
C TYR A 22 14.71 -14.70 10.61
N TYR A 23 14.19 -15.88 10.87
CA TYR A 23 13.02 -16.42 10.19
C TYR A 23 11.90 -16.71 11.19
N ILE A 24 10.74 -16.09 11.00
CA ILE A 24 9.52 -16.43 11.73
C ILE A 24 8.88 -17.62 11.03
N ASP A 25 8.75 -18.72 11.77
CA ASP A 25 8.37 -20.03 11.25
C ASP A 25 6.92 -20.07 10.79
N LYS A 26 6.73 -20.12 9.48
CA LYS A 26 5.42 -20.27 8.80
C LYS A 26 5.25 -21.65 8.14
N THR A 27 6.11 -22.62 8.47
CA THR A 27 6.14 -23.91 7.77
C THR A 27 4.88 -24.75 7.95
N MET A 28 4.07 -24.52 8.97
CA MET A 28 2.78 -25.20 9.15
C MET A 28 1.75 -24.84 8.05
N LEU A 29 2.01 -23.83 7.24
CA LEU A 29 1.29 -23.56 5.99
C LEU A 29 1.29 -24.81 5.08
N ILE A 30 2.38 -25.54 5.02
CA ILE A 30 2.55 -26.77 4.25
C ILE A 30 1.52 -27.83 4.69
N GLU A 31 1.40 -28.05 6.00
CA GLU A 31 0.46 -29.02 6.56
C GLU A 31 -0.99 -28.63 6.23
N GLN A 32 -1.35 -27.36 6.40
CA GLN A 32 -2.71 -26.91 6.10
C GLN A 32 -3.05 -27.00 4.62
N ILE A 33 -2.12 -26.67 3.71
CA ILE A 33 -2.34 -26.81 2.26
C ILE A 33 -2.54 -28.27 1.90
N THR A 34 -1.67 -29.16 2.36
CA THR A 34 -1.75 -30.60 2.03
C THR A 34 -2.98 -31.26 2.63
N ALA A 35 -3.46 -30.79 3.78
CA ALA A 35 -4.70 -31.26 4.41
C ALA A 35 -5.98 -30.69 3.81
N SER A 36 -5.93 -29.56 3.10
CA SER A 36 -7.11 -28.87 2.59
C SER A 36 -7.88 -29.63 1.52
N GLY A 37 -7.20 -30.51 0.77
CA GLY A 37 -7.78 -31.27 -0.35
C GLY A 37 -8.24 -30.42 -1.53
N ALA A 38 -7.94 -29.12 -1.56
CA ALA A 38 -8.31 -28.23 -2.66
C ALA A 38 -7.37 -28.44 -3.87
N GLU A 39 -7.94 -28.59 -5.06
CA GLU A 39 -7.14 -28.66 -6.29
C GLU A 39 -6.45 -27.35 -6.62
N VAL A 40 -7.13 -26.23 -6.36
CA VAL A 40 -6.59 -24.88 -6.57
C VAL A 40 -6.89 -24.03 -5.35
N THR A 41 -5.83 -23.46 -4.75
CA THR A 41 -5.93 -22.53 -3.62
C THR A 41 -5.40 -21.16 -4.04
N LEU A 42 -6.19 -20.10 -3.82
CA LEU A 42 -5.78 -18.73 -4.05
C LEU A 42 -5.70 -17.97 -2.73
N PHE A 43 -4.56 -17.40 -2.43
CA PHE A 43 -4.36 -16.47 -1.32
C PHE A 43 -4.30 -15.04 -1.82
N THR A 44 -5.23 -14.19 -1.38
CA THR A 44 -5.16 -12.75 -1.63
C THR A 44 -4.79 -12.04 -0.33
N ARG A 45 -3.62 -11.37 -0.35
CA ARG A 45 -3.07 -10.65 0.78
C ARG A 45 -2.45 -9.34 0.31
N PRO A 46 -2.42 -8.29 1.11
CA PRO A 46 -1.75 -7.05 0.76
C PRO A 46 -0.28 -7.27 0.38
N ARG A 47 0.35 -6.28 -0.21
CA ARG A 47 1.79 -6.34 -0.51
C ARG A 47 2.61 -6.39 0.78
N ARG A 48 3.79 -7.03 0.73
CA ARG A 48 4.75 -7.12 1.85
C ARG A 48 4.37 -8.06 3.00
N PHE A 49 3.37 -8.92 2.80
CA PHE A 49 2.93 -9.93 3.78
C PHE A 49 3.55 -11.32 3.59
N GLY A 50 4.71 -11.42 2.97
CA GLY A 50 5.46 -12.67 2.89
C GLY A 50 4.99 -13.67 1.83
N LYS A 51 4.09 -13.29 0.89
CA LYS A 51 3.55 -14.19 -0.16
C LYS A 51 4.67 -14.92 -0.92
N SER A 52 5.59 -14.20 -1.53
CA SER A 52 6.68 -14.79 -2.34
C SER A 52 7.64 -15.64 -1.52
N LEU A 53 7.90 -15.28 -0.26
CA LEU A 53 8.73 -16.09 0.64
C LEU A 53 8.07 -17.43 0.94
N ASN A 54 6.76 -17.43 1.21
CA ASN A 54 5.99 -18.65 1.40
C ASN A 54 5.94 -19.51 0.14
N MET A 55 5.79 -18.90 -1.05
CA MET A 55 5.84 -19.64 -2.32
C MET A 55 7.20 -20.28 -2.55
N SER A 56 8.29 -19.60 -2.23
CA SER A 56 9.64 -20.17 -2.27
C SER A 56 9.82 -21.30 -1.24
N MET A 57 9.28 -21.14 -0.02
CA MET A 57 9.29 -22.20 0.99
C MET A 57 8.56 -23.46 0.50
N LEU A 58 7.37 -23.29 -0.10
CA LEU A 58 6.61 -24.42 -0.67
C LEU A 58 7.39 -25.10 -1.79
N GLN A 59 8.03 -24.34 -2.69
CA GLN A 59 8.87 -24.90 -3.75
C GLN A 59 9.98 -25.77 -3.18
N HIS A 60 10.78 -25.24 -2.27
CA HIS A 60 11.88 -25.99 -1.67
C HIS A 60 11.41 -27.22 -0.89
N PHE A 61 10.22 -27.16 -0.28
CA PHE A 61 9.68 -28.32 0.43
C PHE A 61 9.25 -29.44 -0.52
N PHE A 62 8.58 -29.12 -1.61
CA PHE A 62 7.97 -30.14 -2.47
C PHE A 62 8.88 -30.65 -3.58
N ASP A 63 9.79 -29.80 -4.12
CA ASP A 63 10.48 -30.09 -5.37
C ASP A 63 11.37 -31.34 -5.29
N ILE A 64 11.02 -32.34 -6.08
CA ILE A 64 11.72 -33.63 -6.19
C ILE A 64 13.18 -33.50 -6.64
N ARG A 65 13.55 -32.37 -7.22
CA ARG A 65 14.93 -32.09 -7.68
C ARG A 65 15.86 -31.63 -6.56
N GLU A 66 15.32 -31.35 -5.39
CA GLU A 66 16.06 -30.76 -4.27
C GLU A 66 16.31 -31.77 -3.15
N ASP A 67 17.27 -31.47 -2.30
CA ASP A 67 17.49 -32.10 -1.01
C ASP A 67 17.43 -30.97 0.04
N SER A 68 16.23 -30.75 0.56
CA SER A 68 15.91 -29.58 1.35
C SER A 68 15.83 -29.84 2.86
N GLU A 69 16.11 -31.05 3.33
CA GLU A 69 15.97 -31.42 4.75
C GLU A 69 16.67 -30.41 5.67
N SER A 70 17.89 -30.01 5.33
CA SER A 70 18.69 -29.05 6.10
C SER A 70 18.08 -27.65 6.16
N LEU A 71 17.29 -27.24 5.16
CA LEU A 71 16.61 -25.94 5.17
C LEU A 71 15.46 -25.90 6.20
N PHE A 72 14.83 -27.04 6.45
CA PHE A 72 13.71 -27.17 7.37
C PHE A 72 14.11 -27.64 8.77
N GLU A 73 15.37 -27.97 8.98
CA GLU A 73 15.88 -28.38 10.29
C GLU A 73 15.59 -27.33 11.37
N GLY A 74 15.05 -27.78 12.50
CA GLY A 74 14.68 -26.94 13.64
C GLY A 74 13.36 -26.17 13.48
N LEU A 75 12.71 -26.22 12.32
CA LEU A 75 11.39 -25.63 12.08
C LEU A 75 10.27 -26.60 12.49
N THR A 76 9.07 -26.06 12.71
CA THR A 76 7.94 -26.82 13.26
C THR A 76 7.56 -28.00 12.37
N ILE A 77 7.57 -27.82 11.05
CA ILE A 77 7.22 -28.87 10.09
C ILE A 77 8.13 -30.09 10.18
N SER A 78 9.42 -29.92 10.53
CA SER A 78 10.38 -31.03 10.64
C SER A 78 10.04 -32.01 11.76
N LYS A 79 9.18 -31.62 12.69
CA LYS A 79 8.65 -32.48 13.75
C LYS A 79 7.57 -33.44 13.26
N ASN A 80 6.89 -33.11 12.16
CA ASN A 80 5.88 -33.99 11.54
C ASN A 80 6.55 -34.93 10.52
N LYS A 81 7.19 -35.98 11.03
CA LYS A 81 7.93 -36.92 10.20
C LYS A 81 7.09 -37.58 9.13
N THR A 82 5.85 -37.97 9.46
CA THR A 82 4.93 -38.60 8.49
C THR A 82 4.66 -37.68 7.30
N LEU A 83 4.47 -36.39 7.54
CA LEU A 83 4.25 -35.44 6.46
C LEU A 83 5.54 -35.24 5.64
N CYS A 84 6.69 -35.08 6.30
CA CYS A 84 7.98 -34.93 5.62
C CYS A 84 8.27 -36.16 4.73
N ASP A 85 8.10 -37.38 5.25
CA ASP A 85 8.36 -38.63 4.51
C ASP A 85 7.48 -38.75 3.26
N ASN A 86 6.23 -38.24 3.32
CA ASN A 86 5.28 -38.36 2.23
C ASN A 86 5.35 -37.21 1.20
N TRP A 87 5.85 -36.03 1.59
CA TRP A 87 5.72 -34.84 0.79
C TRP A 87 7.05 -34.11 0.50
N MET A 88 8.03 -34.14 1.42
CA MET A 88 9.28 -33.40 1.24
C MET A 88 10.09 -34.00 0.09
N ASN A 89 10.37 -33.16 -0.91
CA ASN A 89 11.12 -33.54 -2.12
C ASN A 89 10.52 -34.76 -2.87
N LYS A 90 9.18 -34.85 -2.93
CA LYS A 90 8.49 -35.98 -3.57
C LYS A 90 7.75 -35.61 -4.86
N TYR A 91 7.58 -34.35 -5.16
CA TYR A 91 6.76 -33.90 -6.28
C TYR A 91 7.53 -33.01 -7.24
N PRO A 92 7.42 -33.23 -8.57
CA PRO A 92 7.90 -32.22 -9.50
C PRO A 92 7.14 -30.93 -9.25
N THR A 93 7.87 -29.82 -9.09
CA THR A 93 7.29 -28.54 -8.68
C THR A 93 7.69 -27.43 -9.64
N ILE A 94 6.71 -26.65 -10.07
CA ILE A 94 6.88 -25.46 -10.90
C ILE A 94 6.55 -24.22 -10.06
N LEU A 95 7.47 -23.26 -9.99
CA LEU A 95 7.22 -21.92 -9.46
C LEU A 95 7.39 -20.90 -10.57
N VAL A 96 6.35 -20.12 -10.83
CA VAL A 96 6.39 -18.96 -11.73
C VAL A 96 5.89 -17.70 -11.00
N SER A 97 6.59 -16.59 -11.15
CA SER A 97 6.16 -15.30 -10.63
C SER A 97 5.98 -14.29 -11.76
N PHE A 98 4.81 -13.64 -11.78
CA PHE A 98 4.48 -12.62 -12.77
C PHE A 98 4.74 -11.18 -12.29
N LYS A 99 5.48 -11.01 -11.20
CA LYS A 99 5.77 -9.70 -10.57
C LYS A 99 6.36 -8.66 -11.51
N ASP A 100 7.15 -9.11 -12.50
CA ASP A 100 7.88 -8.25 -13.43
C ASP A 100 7.14 -8.07 -14.78
N VAL A 101 5.93 -8.64 -14.93
CA VAL A 101 5.11 -8.45 -16.14
C VAL A 101 4.39 -7.11 -16.05
N GLY A 102 4.91 -6.10 -16.71
CA GLY A 102 4.26 -4.80 -16.79
C GLY A 102 5.13 -3.75 -17.46
N SER A 103 4.52 -2.98 -18.34
CA SER A 103 5.19 -1.90 -19.09
C SER A 103 4.19 -0.81 -19.43
N SER A 104 4.65 0.27 -20.08
CA SER A 104 3.81 1.37 -20.55
C SER A 104 2.90 1.01 -21.74
N ASN A 105 3.13 -0.12 -22.40
CA ASN A 105 2.34 -0.60 -23.53
C ASN A 105 2.28 -2.13 -23.55
N PHE A 106 1.32 -2.67 -24.30
CA PHE A 106 1.06 -4.10 -24.39
C PHE A 106 2.22 -4.88 -25.00
N GLU A 107 2.83 -4.40 -26.07
CA GLU A 107 3.91 -5.09 -26.78
C GLU A 107 5.10 -5.36 -25.86
N SER A 108 5.53 -4.35 -25.13
CA SER A 108 6.60 -4.49 -24.14
C SER A 108 6.22 -5.39 -22.97
N ALA A 109 4.97 -5.32 -22.50
CA ALA A 109 4.48 -6.22 -21.43
C ALA A 109 4.42 -7.68 -21.91
N PHE A 110 4.04 -7.91 -23.16
CA PHE A 110 4.03 -9.24 -23.77
C PHE A 110 5.45 -9.82 -23.95
N GLU A 111 6.43 -8.99 -24.35
CA GLU A 111 7.85 -9.40 -24.40
C GLU A 111 8.37 -9.78 -23.00
N LEU A 112 8.00 -9.02 -21.94
CA LEU A 112 8.35 -9.38 -20.57
C LEU A 112 7.72 -10.70 -20.15
N LEU A 113 6.45 -10.94 -20.50
CA LEU A 113 5.79 -12.23 -20.24
C LEU A 113 6.52 -13.38 -20.94
N LYS A 114 6.88 -13.23 -22.22
CA LYS A 114 7.68 -14.22 -22.95
C LYS A 114 9.05 -14.45 -22.29
N SER A 115 9.70 -13.40 -21.82
CA SER A 115 10.98 -13.52 -21.12
C SER A 115 10.87 -14.31 -19.82
N ILE A 116 9.80 -14.12 -19.04
CA ILE A 116 9.55 -14.90 -17.82
C ILE A 116 9.33 -16.39 -18.15
N ILE A 117 8.52 -16.67 -19.16
CA ILE A 117 8.29 -18.05 -19.61
C ILE A 117 9.58 -18.68 -20.19
N SER A 118 10.37 -17.92 -20.95
CA SER A 118 11.67 -18.39 -21.45
C SER A 118 12.59 -18.80 -20.29
N LYS A 119 12.74 -17.97 -19.26
CA LYS A 119 13.53 -18.30 -18.05
C LYS A 119 12.97 -19.51 -17.29
N LEU A 120 11.64 -19.66 -17.23
CA LEU A 120 11.02 -20.85 -16.66
C LEU A 120 11.43 -22.09 -17.43
N TYR A 121 11.37 -22.06 -18.76
CA TYR A 121 11.76 -23.18 -19.60
C TYR A 121 13.28 -23.44 -19.58
N GLU A 122 14.09 -22.40 -19.47
CA GLU A 122 15.55 -22.52 -19.28
C GLU A 122 15.89 -23.28 -17.98
N SER A 123 15.20 -22.99 -16.88
CA SER A 123 15.36 -23.72 -15.61
C SER A 123 14.90 -25.20 -15.67
N HIS A 124 14.23 -25.59 -16.75
CA HIS A 124 13.71 -26.92 -17.01
C HIS A 124 14.27 -27.53 -18.32
N ASP A 125 15.38 -27.02 -18.86
CA ASP A 125 15.99 -27.49 -20.13
C ASP A 125 16.39 -28.98 -20.08
N TYR A 126 16.68 -29.51 -18.90
CA TYR A 126 16.95 -30.92 -18.65
C TYR A 126 15.82 -31.86 -19.16
N LEU A 127 14.62 -31.35 -19.34
CA LEU A 127 13.48 -32.09 -19.89
C LEU A 127 13.66 -32.45 -21.38
N LEU A 128 14.46 -31.65 -22.12
CA LEU A 128 14.80 -31.93 -23.52
C LEU A 128 15.57 -33.25 -23.71
N SER A 129 16.26 -33.70 -22.66
CA SER A 129 16.94 -35.02 -22.70
C SER A 129 15.99 -36.18 -22.56
N GLY A 130 14.70 -35.94 -22.33
CA GLY A 130 13.64 -36.96 -22.20
C GLY A 130 13.05 -37.41 -23.53
N LYS A 131 12.09 -38.34 -23.46
CA LYS A 131 11.31 -38.79 -24.64
C LYS A 131 10.16 -37.80 -24.90
N LEU A 132 10.46 -36.72 -25.63
CA LEU A 132 9.46 -35.78 -26.09
C LEU A 132 8.90 -36.18 -27.46
N THR A 133 7.61 -35.92 -27.68
CA THR A 133 7.08 -35.94 -29.04
C THR A 133 7.62 -34.78 -29.85
N LYS A 134 7.71 -34.90 -31.17
CA LYS A 134 8.17 -33.81 -32.05
C LYS A 134 7.40 -32.50 -31.84
N ARG A 135 6.11 -32.58 -31.47
CA ARG A 135 5.29 -31.41 -31.17
C ARG A 135 5.68 -30.78 -29.85
N GLN A 136 5.87 -31.56 -28.79
CA GLN A 136 6.31 -31.07 -27.48
C GLN A 136 7.68 -30.43 -27.59
N GLU A 137 8.64 -31.07 -28.27
CA GLU A 137 9.97 -30.53 -28.49
C GLU A 137 9.95 -29.19 -29.25
N LYS A 138 9.15 -29.07 -30.31
CA LYS A 138 8.99 -27.84 -31.06
C LYS A 138 8.40 -26.71 -30.18
N LEU A 139 7.35 -27.01 -29.42
CA LEU A 139 6.73 -26.02 -28.54
C LEU A 139 7.67 -25.62 -27.40
N PHE A 140 8.35 -26.59 -26.76
CA PHE A 140 9.34 -26.34 -25.72
C PHE A 140 10.42 -25.37 -26.20
N ASN A 141 11.02 -25.65 -27.37
CA ASN A 141 12.03 -24.78 -27.96
C ASN A 141 11.48 -23.38 -28.28
N SER A 142 10.22 -23.26 -28.74
CA SER A 142 9.64 -21.94 -29.01
C SER A 142 9.45 -21.10 -27.73
N PHE A 143 9.13 -21.73 -26.61
CA PHE A 143 9.07 -21.06 -25.31
C PHE A 143 10.45 -20.72 -24.78
N LEU A 144 11.39 -21.66 -24.86
CA LEU A 144 12.78 -21.46 -24.45
C LEU A 144 13.41 -20.26 -25.16
N MET A 145 13.20 -20.13 -26.47
CA MET A 145 13.73 -19.03 -27.28
C MET A 145 12.90 -17.74 -27.25
N GLY A 146 11.75 -17.74 -26.57
CA GLY A 146 10.88 -16.56 -26.54
C GLY A 146 10.20 -16.24 -27.88
N GLU A 147 10.09 -17.23 -28.78
CA GLU A 147 9.56 -17.06 -30.14
C GLU A 147 8.05 -17.43 -30.27
N SER A 148 7.39 -17.65 -29.14
CA SER A 148 5.98 -18.05 -29.13
C SER A 148 5.04 -16.92 -29.55
N SER A 149 3.99 -17.29 -30.32
CA SER A 149 2.86 -16.39 -30.60
C SER A 149 1.99 -16.17 -29.36
N LYS A 150 1.12 -15.15 -29.38
CA LYS A 150 0.15 -14.90 -28.30
C LYS A 150 -0.67 -16.14 -27.94
N ILE A 151 -1.21 -16.84 -28.96
CA ILE A 151 -1.99 -18.06 -28.77
C ILE A 151 -1.10 -19.21 -28.27
N GLY A 152 0.08 -19.38 -28.86
CA GLY A 152 1.02 -20.44 -28.48
C GLY A 152 1.43 -20.32 -27.01
N LEU A 153 1.69 -19.10 -26.52
CA LEU A 153 2.12 -18.85 -25.15
C LEU A 153 1.09 -19.35 -24.11
N THR A 154 -0.19 -19.39 -24.46
CA THR A 154 -1.23 -19.88 -23.53
C THR A 154 -1.11 -21.36 -23.17
N ASP A 155 -0.33 -22.14 -23.90
CA ASP A 155 -0.10 -23.57 -23.63
C ASP A 155 1.13 -23.82 -22.73
N CYS A 156 1.91 -22.79 -22.39
CA CYS A 156 3.22 -22.96 -21.77
C CYS A 156 3.17 -23.71 -20.42
N LEU A 157 2.27 -23.35 -19.52
CA LEU A 157 2.19 -24.00 -18.21
C LEU A 157 1.62 -25.43 -18.33
N TYR A 158 0.60 -25.61 -19.15
CA TYR A 158 0.01 -26.95 -19.40
C TYR A 158 1.05 -27.91 -20.00
N LEU A 159 1.80 -27.47 -21.02
CA LEU A 159 2.82 -28.30 -21.64
C LEU A 159 3.93 -28.68 -20.65
N LEU A 160 4.34 -27.75 -19.80
CA LEU A 160 5.38 -28.01 -18.82
C LEU A 160 4.92 -29.05 -17.78
N THR A 161 3.67 -28.95 -17.31
CA THR A 161 3.09 -29.96 -16.39
C THR A 161 2.97 -31.34 -17.06
N ASP A 162 2.55 -31.43 -18.31
CA ASP A 162 2.48 -32.66 -19.09
C ASP A 162 3.85 -33.35 -19.22
N ILE A 163 4.87 -32.60 -19.64
CA ILE A 163 6.23 -33.13 -19.82
C ILE A 163 6.82 -33.58 -18.47
N MET A 164 6.68 -32.78 -17.40
CA MET A 164 7.20 -33.14 -16.10
C MET A 164 6.50 -34.38 -15.52
N TYR A 165 5.18 -34.45 -15.61
CA TYR A 165 4.42 -35.62 -15.18
C TYR A 165 4.97 -36.91 -15.78
N HIS A 166 5.16 -36.95 -17.09
CA HIS A 166 5.68 -38.15 -17.78
C HIS A 166 7.17 -38.39 -17.50
N LYS A 167 7.97 -37.35 -17.29
CA LYS A 167 9.39 -37.48 -16.93
C LYS A 167 9.58 -38.14 -15.57
N TYR A 168 8.70 -37.84 -14.62
CA TYR A 168 8.77 -38.36 -13.25
C TYR A 168 7.77 -39.50 -13.00
N GLU A 169 7.69 -40.44 -13.97
CA GLU A 169 6.94 -41.72 -13.86
C GLU A 169 5.46 -41.53 -13.48
N ASN A 170 4.82 -40.53 -14.07
CA ASN A 170 3.44 -40.15 -13.83
C ASN A 170 3.21 -39.57 -12.40
N THR A 171 4.22 -39.02 -11.78
CA THR A 171 4.08 -38.25 -10.54
C THR A 171 3.44 -36.89 -10.84
N PRO A 172 2.29 -36.56 -10.22
CA PRO A 172 1.60 -35.31 -10.52
C PRO A 172 2.41 -34.10 -10.02
N VAL A 173 2.29 -33.00 -10.76
CA VAL A 173 3.07 -31.75 -10.58
C VAL A 173 2.38 -30.85 -9.58
N ILE A 174 3.14 -30.17 -8.72
CA ILE A 174 2.66 -29.03 -7.91
C ILE A 174 2.96 -27.75 -8.68
N LEU A 175 1.92 -26.91 -8.87
CA LEU A 175 2.02 -25.67 -9.62
C LEU A 175 1.86 -24.46 -8.67
N LEU A 176 2.90 -23.67 -8.54
CA LEU A 176 2.96 -22.48 -7.71
C LEU A 176 3.02 -21.24 -8.60
N ILE A 177 2.06 -20.31 -8.43
CA ILE A 177 1.95 -19.10 -9.24
C ILE A 177 1.92 -17.88 -8.33
N ASP A 178 2.99 -17.09 -8.33
CA ASP A 178 3.11 -15.91 -7.49
C ASP A 178 2.76 -14.64 -8.26
N GLU A 179 2.06 -13.71 -7.58
CA GLU A 179 1.64 -12.40 -8.11
C GLU A 179 0.88 -12.49 -9.45
N TYR A 180 -0.10 -13.41 -9.53
CA TYR A 180 -0.86 -13.70 -10.75
C TYR A 180 -1.62 -12.49 -11.31
N ASP A 181 -1.96 -11.52 -10.46
CA ASP A 181 -2.78 -10.35 -10.76
C ASP A 181 -1.97 -9.13 -11.23
N VAL A 182 -0.65 -9.13 -11.06
CA VAL A 182 0.21 -7.99 -11.45
C VAL A 182 0.13 -7.64 -12.94
N PRO A 183 0.11 -8.59 -13.90
CA PRO A 183 -0.04 -8.25 -15.32
C PRO A 183 -1.31 -7.46 -15.61
N MET A 184 -2.44 -7.85 -14.97
CA MET A 184 -3.73 -7.19 -15.14
C MET A 184 -3.75 -5.81 -14.49
N ALA A 185 -3.19 -5.68 -13.27
CA ALA A 185 -3.05 -4.39 -12.59
C ALA A 185 -2.26 -3.37 -13.42
N LYS A 186 -1.15 -3.82 -14.04
CA LYS A 186 -0.33 -2.99 -14.92
C LYS A 186 -1.02 -2.69 -16.24
N GLY A 187 -1.78 -3.65 -16.77
CA GLY A 187 -2.58 -3.49 -17.97
C GLY A 187 -3.66 -2.42 -17.80
N ASP A 188 -4.34 -2.39 -16.66
CA ASP A 188 -5.33 -1.38 -16.30
C ASP A 188 -4.70 0.01 -16.20
N ALA A 189 -3.63 0.13 -15.41
CA ALA A 189 -2.92 1.39 -15.21
C ALA A 189 -2.37 2.01 -16.51
N ASN A 190 -2.11 1.19 -17.54
CA ASN A 190 -1.49 1.62 -18.80
C ASN A 190 -2.37 1.40 -20.05
N GLY A 191 -3.66 1.06 -19.87
CA GLY A 191 -4.66 1.04 -20.93
C GLY A 191 -4.65 -0.18 -21.87
N TYR A 192 -3.97 -1.29 -21.49
CA TYR A 192 -3.95 -2.54 -22.25
C TYR A 192 -4.54 -3.74 -21.48
N TYR A 193 -5.45 -3.47 -20.55
CA TYR A 193 -6.03 -4.45 -19.64
C TYR A 193 -6.62 -5.68 -20.37
N ARG A 194 -7.43 -5.46 -21.41
CA ARG A 194 -8.09 -6.55 -22.14
C ARG A 194 -7.08 -7.47 -22.83
N ASP A 195 -6.11 -6.89 -23.51
CA ASP A 195 -5.10 -7.66 -24.27
C ASP A 195 -4.31 -8.62 -23.38
N ILE A 196 -3.90 -8.16 -22.17
CA ILE A 196 -3.14 -8.99 -21.24
C ILE A 196 -4.03 -9.99 -20.51
N THR A 197 -5.26 -9.59 -20.15
CA THR A 197 -6.23 -10.45 -19.46
C THR A 197 -6.65 -11.63 -20.34
N ASP A 198 -6.86 -11.41 -21.64
CA ASP A 198 -7.19 -12.48 -22.59
C ASP A 198 -6.10 -13.57 -22.64
N ILE A 199 -4.84 -13.19 -22.60
CA ILE A 199 -3.73 -14.15 -22.59
C ILE A 199 -3.64 -14.87 -21.24
N MET A 200 -3.64 -14.12 -20.14
CA MET A 200 -3.51 -14.67 -18.80
C MET A 200 -4.66 -15.60 -18.44
N SER A 201 -5.91 -15.22 -18.78
CA SER A 201 -7.07 -16.05 -18.49
C SER A 201 -7.03 -17.38 -19.21
N VAL A 202 -6.69 -17.41 -20.50
CA VAL A 202 -6.58 -18.67 -21.27
C VAL A 202 -5.42 -19.52 -20.76
N MET A 203 -4.26 -18.92 -20.47
CA MET A 203 -3.09 -19.61 -19.95
C MET A 203 -3.39 -20.27 -18.59
N LEU A 204 -3.95 -19.53 -17.65
CA LEU A 204 -4.29 -20.03 -16.32
C LEU A 204 -5.43 -21.06 -16.39
N SER A 205 -6.45 -20.82 -17.22
CA SER A 205 -7.54 -21.80 -17.42
C SER A 205 -7.01 -23.13 -17.92
N LYS A 206 -6.14 -23.15 -18.94
CA LYS A 206 -5.55 -24.40 -19.46
C LYS A 206 -4.66 -25.10 -18.43
N ALA A 207 -3.93 -24.33 -17.63
CA ALA A 207 -3.02 -24.91 -16.63
C ALA A 207 -3.75 -25.51 -15.43
N LEU A 208 -4.91 -24.95 -15.05
CA LEU A 208 -5.58 -25.24 -13.79
C LEU A 208 -6.89 -26.01 -13.93
N LYS A 209 -7.60 -25.86 -15.08
CA LYS A 209 -8.89 -26.52 -15.27
C LYS A 209 -8.72 -27.90 -15.88
N ASP A 210 -9.28 -28.91 -15.19
CA ASP A 210 -9.29 -30.29 -15.69
C ASP A 210 -7.92 -30.78 -16.20
N ASN A 211 -6.83 -30.26 -15.58
CA ASN A 211 -5.47 -30.65 -15.91
C ASN A 211 -5.09 -31.93 -15.15
N PRO A 212 -5.00 -33.08 -15.83
CA PRO A 212 -4.76 -34.37 -15.17
C PRO A 212 -3.34 -34.53 -14.62
N TYR A 213 -2.45 -33.58 -14.92
CA TYR A 213 -1.04 -33.65 -14.59
C TYR A 213 -0.69 -32.95 -13.28
N ILE A 214 -1.62 -32.17 -12.69
CA ILE A 214 -1.35 -31.47 -11.45
C ILE A 214 -1.84 -32.23 -10.22
N LYS A 215 -1.08 -32.13 -9.13
CA LYS A 215 -1.47 -32.58 -7.80
C LYS A 215 -2.41 -31.57 -7.14
N PHE A 216 -1.96 -30.35 -7.10
CA PHE A 216 -2.70 -29.14 -6.75
C PHE A 216 -1.94 -27.91 -7.24
N ALA A 217 -2.60 -26.75 -7.17
CA ALA A 217 -1.99 -25.48 -7.46
C ALA A 217 -2.20 -24.48 -6.31
N VAL A 218 -1.20 -23.62 -6.08
CA VAL A 218 -1.30 -22.50 -5.14
C VAL A 218 -1.01 -21.21 -5.90
N LEU A 219 -1.93 -20.26 -5.78
CA LEU A 219 -1.79 -18.93 -6.38
C LEU A 219 -1.70 -17.86 -5.30
N THR A 220 -0.93 -16.81 -5.54
CA THR A 220 -0.93 -15.61 -4.69
C THR A 220 -1.13 -14.35 -5.49
N GLY A 221 -1.82 -13.37 -4.90
CA GLY A 221 -2.07 -12.04 -5.47
C GLY A 221 -2.51 -11.04 -4.42
N CYS A 222 -2.84 -9.82 -4.84
CA CYS A 222 -3.42 -8.80 -3.97
C CYS A 222 -4.95 -8.79 -4.05
N LEU A 223 -5.51 -8.98 -5.24
CA LEU A 223 -6.95 -8.92 -5.48
C LEU A 223 -7.48 -10.25 -6.03
N ARG A 224 -8.76 -10.52 -5.74
CA ARG A 224 -9.52 -11.59 -6.38
C ARG A 224 -10.10 -11.08 -7.69
N ILE A 225 -9.49 -11.41 -8.81
CA ILE A 225 -10.00 -11.04 -10.14
C ILE A 225 -11.01 -12.11 -10.59
N ALA A 226 -12.23 -12.05 -10.06
CA ALA A 226 -13.20 -13.14 -10.23
C ALA A 226 -14.17 -12.97 -11.41
N LYS A 227 -14.49 -11.74 -11.81
CA LYS A 227 -15.49 -11.50 -12.86
C LYS A 227 -14.97 -11.68 -14.28
N GLU A 228 -13.67 -11.69 -14.47
CA GLU A 228 -13.08 -11.77 -15.79
C GLU A 228 -12.55 -13.18 -16.03
N SER A 229 -13.37 -14.03 -16.60
CA SER A 229 -13.06 -15.33 -17.23
C SER A 229 -11.86 -16.16 -16.73
N ILE A 230 -10.92 -15.59 -15.93
CA ILE A 230 -9.76 -16.30 -15.39
C ILE A 230 -10.21 -17.47 -14.52
N PHE A 231 -11.21 -17.23 -13.67
CA PHE A 231 -11.74 -18.27 -12.78
C PHE A 231 -13.14 -18.77 -13.17
N THR A 232 -13.83 -18.14 -14.12
CA THR A 232 -15.14 -18.65 -14.60
C THR A 232 -15.05 -20.01 -15.28
N GLY A 233 -13.85 -20.40 -15.69
CA GLY A 233 -13.56 -21.72 -16.24
C GLY A 233 -13.04 -22.73 -15.23
N LEU A 234 -12.66 -22.32 -14.01
CA LEU A 234 -12.13 -23.24 -13.00
C LEU A 234 -13.25 -23.83 -12.16
N ASN A 235 -13.16 -25.13 -11.88
CA ASN A 235 -14.04 -25.81 -10.94
C ASN A 235 -13.68 -25.33 -9.51
N ASN A 236 -14.31 -24.23 -9.06
CA ASN A 236 -14.30 -23.71 -7.69
C ASN A 236 -12.91 -23.66 -7.02
N PRO A 237 -12.02 -22.74 -7.39
CA PRO A 237 -10.81 -22.52 -6.61
C PRO A 237 -11.20 -22.12 -5.18
N LYS A 238 -10.53 -22.69 -4.19
CA LYS A 238 -10.71 -22.26 -2.80
C LYS A 238 -9.92 -20.97 -2.59
N ILE A 239 -10.65 -19.90 -2.29
CA ILE A 239 -10.06 -18.57 -2.15
C ILE A 239 -10.02 -18.22 -0.68
N TYR A 240 -8.91 -17.64 -0.26
CA TYR A 240 -8.71 -17.11 1.09
C TYR A 240 -8.26 -15.65 0.97
N SER A 241 -9.22 -14.74 1.15
CA SER A 241 -9.00 -13.29 1.24
C SER A 241 -8.63 -12.89 2.67
N ILE A 242 -8.47 -11.61 2.91
CA ILE A 242 -8.28 -11.07 4.26
C ILE A 242 -9.56 -11.17 5.11
N LEU A 243 -10.73 -11.41 4.50
CA LEU A 243 -12.01 -11.57 5.19
C LEU A 243 -12.32 -13.02 5.57
N ASP A 244 -11.61 -13.99 4.95
CA ASP A 244 -11.87 -15.40 5.16
C ASP A 244 -11.13 -15.96 6.38
N TYR A 245 -11.72 -16.98 7.00
CA TYR A 245 -11.09 -17.75 8.06
C TYR A 245 -10.21 -18.85 7.49
N GLY A 246 -9.13 -19.12 8.18
CA GLY A 246 -8.12 -20.08 7.77
C GLY A 246 -6.92 -19.44 7.06
N PHE A 247 -5.75 -19.92 7.36
CA PHE A 247 -4.47 -19.42 6.85
C PHE A 247 -4.11 -17.96 7.24
N GLN A 248 -4.79 -17.35 8.21
CA GLN A 248 -4.56 -15.97 8.62
C GLN A 248 -3.13 -15.74 9.10
N GLU A 249 -2.63 -16.66 9.95
CA GLU A 249 -1.34 -16.55 10.64
C GLU A 249 -0.12 -16.70 9.71
N TYR A 250 -0.30 -17.27 8.52
CA TYR A 250 0.84 -17.57 7.64
C TYR A 250 1.30 -16.39 6.80
N PHE A 251 0.50 -15.34 6.73
CA PHE A 251 0.81 -14.15 5.96
C PHE A 251 0.84 -12.93 6.90
N GLY A 252 2.04 -12.50 7.27
CA GLY A 252 2.26 -11.47 8.27
C GLY A 252 2.75 -12.03 9.60
N PHE A 253 2.82 -11.19 10.64
CA PHE A 253 3.27 -11.60 11.97
C PHE A 253 2.14 -11.44 12.97
N THR A 254 1.96 -12.43 13.83
CA THR A 254 1.02 -12.37 14.97
C THR A 254 1.68 -11.65 16.16
N ASP A 255 0.87 -11.21 17.13
CA ASP A 255 1.37 -10.52 18.33
C ASP A 255 2.36 -11.39 19.13
N SER A 256 2.09 -12.70 19.24
CA SER A 256 2.99 -13.65 19.90
C SER A 256 4.34 -13.84 19.17
N GLU A 257 4.33 -13.76 17.84
CA GLU A 257 5.55 -13.80 17.03
C GLU A 257 6.36 -12.51 17.16
N ILE A 258 5.69 -11.37 17.28
CA ILE A 258 6.34 -10.09 17.61
C ILE A 258 6.98 -10.14 18.98
N ASP A 259 6.29 -10.65 20.01
CA ASP A 259 6.86 -10.80 21.34
C ASP A 259 8.15 -11.62 21.31
N ARG A 260 8.12 -12.73 20.58
CA ARG A 260 9.30 -13.58 20.42
C ARG A 260 10.43 -12.87 19.67
N LEU A 261 10.13 -12.20 18.56
CA LEU A 261 11.10 -11.44 17.77
C LEU A 261 11.78 -10.37 18.64
N LEU A 262 11.01 -9.63 19.43
CA LEU A 262 11.52 -8.58 20.32
C LEU A 262 12.36 -9.15 21.47
N ALA A 263 11.96 -10.28 22.05
CA ALA A 263 12.73 -10.96 23.07
C ALA A 263 14.08 -11.48 22.51
N ASP A 264 14.07 -12.11 21.34
CA ASP A 264 15.26 -12.65 20.69
C ASP A 264 16.25 -11.55 20.25
N THR A 265 15.75 -10.39 19.88
CA THR A 265 16.55 -9.24 19.42
C THR A 265 16.92 -8.27 20.53
N GLY A 266 16.27 -8.34 21.70
CA GLY A 266 16.54 -7.48 22.86
C GLY A 266 15.86 -6.11 22.76
N PHE A 267 14.73 -5.99 22.05
CA PHE A 267 14.00 -4.74 21.83
C PHE A 267 12.57 -4.77 22.40
N THR A 268 12.35 -5.46 23.50
CA THR A 268 11.01 -5.63 24.12
C THR A 268 10.35 -4.30 24.51
N GLU A 269 11.14 -3.29 24.87
CA GLU A 269 10.67 -1.96 25.23
C GLU A 269 10.02 -1.18 24.07
N TYR A 270 10.23 -1.63 22.82
CA TYR A 270 9.66 -0.98 21.63
C TYR A 270 8.32 -1.58 21.20
N LYS A 271 7.76 -2.57 21.92
CA LYS A 271 6.51 -3.26 21.54
C LYS A 271 5.36 -2.27 21.29
N GLU A 272 5.11 -1.34 22.20
CA GLU A 272 4.02 -0.37 22.06
C GLU A 272 4.19 0.55 20.85
N LYS A 273 5.43 0.98 20.56
CA LYS A 273 5.72 1.75 19.35
C LYS A 273 5.46 0.94 18.08
N ILE A 274 5.90 -0.31 18.05
CA ILE A 274 5.68 -1.23 16.90
C ILE A 274 4.18 -1.47 16.72
N LYS A 275 3.44 -1.68 17.81
CA LYS A 275 2.01 -1.88 17.78
C LYS A 275 1.29 -0.66 17.20
N GLN A 276 1.58 0.53 17.70
CA GLN A 276 0.96 1.76 17.24
C GLN A 276 1.20 2.03 15.74
N TRP A 277 2.40 1.71 15.24
CA TRP A 277 2.81 2.06 13.89
C TRP A 277 2.51 0.99 12.84
N TYR A 278 2.62 -0.30 13.17
CA TYR A 278 2.70 -1.39 12.18
C TYR A 278 1.70 -2.52 12.43
N ASP A 279 0.91 -2.46 13.51
CA ASP A 279 -0.23 -3.36 13.77
C ASP A 279 -1.50 -2.86 13.05
N GLY A 280 -2.60 -3.56 13.27
CA GLY A 280 -3.95 -3.14 12.89
C GLY A 280 -4.47 -3.77 11.61
N TYR A 281 -3.70 -4.59 10.92
CA TYR A 281 -4.26 -5.45 9.88
C TYR A 281 -5.05 -6.58 10.51
N ARG A 282 -6.27 -6.81 10.05
CA ARG A 282 -7.11 -7.90 10.53
C ARG A 282 -7.41 -8.87 9.40
N PHE A 283 -6.97 -10.13 9.56
CA PHE A 283 -7.25 -11.21 8.63
C PHE A 283 -8.20 -12.20 9.32
N GLY A 284 -9.44 -12.30 8.83
CA GLY A 284 -10.51 -13.00 9.53
C GLY A 284 -10.72 -12.43 10.93
N ASP A 285 -10.35 -13.19 11.96
CA ASP A 285 -10.43 -12.81 13.37
C ASP A 285 -9.05 -12.57 14.03
N THR A 286 -7.98 -12.55 13.25
CA THR A 286 -6.60 -12.46 13.75
C THR A 286 -5.97 -11.12 13.40
N ASP A 287 -5.42 -10.45 14.40
CA ASP A 287 -4.66 -9.21 14.23
C ASP A 287 -3.23 -9.54 13.75
N ILE A 288 -2.78 -8.83 12.73
CA ILE A 288 -1.56 -9.14 11.98
C ILE A 288 -0.73 -7.87 11.77
N TYR A 289 0.57 -7.97 11.99
CA TYR A 289 1.55 -6.94 11.69
C TYR A 289 2.13 -7.12 10.28
N CYS A 290 2.47 -6.03 9.62
CA CYS A 290 3.18 -6.06 8.35
C CYS A 290 4.67 -6.45 8.56
N PRO A 291 5.13 -7.59 8.02
CA PRO A 291 6.51 -8.05 8.21
C PRO A 291 7.57 -7.06 7.74
N TRP A 292 7.32 -6.42 6.61
CA TRP A 292 8.24 -5.46 6.01
C TRP A 292 8.56 -4.31 6.96
N ASP A 293 7.56 -3.74 7.59
CA ASP A 293 7.70 -2.56 8.43
C ASP A 293 8.39 -2.92 9.74
N VAL A 294 7.96 -4.00 10.37
CA VAL A 294 8.56 -4.50 11.61
C VAL A 294 10.04 -4.84 11.43
N LEU A 295 10.38 -5.60 10.37
CA LEU A 295 11.77 -6.01 10.15
C LEU A 295 12.68 -4.82 9.80
N ASN A 296 12.19 -3.84 9.04
CA ASN A 296 12.94 -2.61 8.77
C ASN A 296 13.17 -1.81 10.04
N TYR A 297 12.14 -1.65 10.90
CA TYR A 297 12.30 -0.91 12.14
C TYR A 297 13.27 -1.61 13.11
N ILE A 298 13.19 -2.94 13.26
CA ILE A 298 14.17 -3.71 14.04
C ILE A 298 15.57 -3.52 13.48
N SER A 299 15.76 -3.53 12.16
CA SER A 299 17.06 -3.27 11.54
C SER A 299 17.59 -1.88 11.85
N ASP A 300 16.73 -0.86 11.84
CA ASP A 300 17.12 0.51 12.20
C ASP A 300 17.50 0.61 13.67
N LEU A 301 16.75 -0.06 14.58
CA LEU A 301 17.08 -0.15 16.01
C LEU A 301 18.42 -0.86 16.26
N GLN A 302 18.76 -1.87 15.46
CA GLN A 302 20.06 -2.55 15.53
C GLN A 302 21.21 -1.63 15.13
N GLN A 303 20.99 -0.67 14.23
CA GLN A 303 21.99 0.32 13.83
C GLN A 303 22.11 1.44 14.87
N LYS A 304 20.97 1.91 15.39
CA LYS A 304 20.90 3.00 16.36
C LYS A 304 19.71 2.81 17.28
N ALA A 305 19.96 2.46 18.54
CA ALA A 305 18.92 2.38 19.54
C ALA A 305 18.21 3.74 19.72
N GLY A 306 16.90 3.71 19.95
CA GLY A 306 16.10 4.92 20.20
C GLY A 306 15.65 5.67 18.95
N VAL A 307 15.86 5.14 17.73
CA VAL A 307 15.28 5.77 16.54
C VAL A 307 13.75 5.68 16.59
N ASP A 308 13.08 6.70 16.06
CA ASP A 308 11.63 6.68 15.94
C ASP A 308 11.19 5.85 14.71
N PRO A 309 10.00 5.22 14.80
CA PRO A 309 9.40 4.56 13.66
C PRO A 309 9.17 5.52 12.50
N LYS A 310 9.11 4.99 11.29
CA LYS A 310 8.84 5.77 10.06
C LYS A 310 8.06 4.94 9.04
N ASP A 311 7.59 5.56 7.98
CA ASP A 311 6.86 4.93 6.89
C ASP A 311 7.79 4.12 5.96
N TYR A 312 7.85 2.81 6.16
CA TYR A 312 8.60 1.89 5.30
C TYR A 312 7.77 1.37 4.12
N TRP A 313 6.47 1.12 4.36
CA TRP A 313 5.57 0.55 3.36
C TRP A 313 5.22 1.53 2.24
N ALA A 314 5.04 2.80 2.57
CA ALA A 314 4.66 3.87 1.66
C ALA A 314 5.61 4.05 0.46
N ASN A 315 6.90 3.79 0.67
CA ASN A 315 7.92 3.94 -0.38
C ASN A 315 7.98 2.73 -1.34
N THR A 316 7.17 1.69 -1.12
CA THR A 316 7.24 0.42 -1.85
C THR A 316 6.03 0.15 -2.73
N SER A 317 4.93 0.85 -2.55
CA SER A 317 3.69 0.72 -3.34
C SER A 317 3.37 2.02 -4.07
N GLY A 318 2.92 1.91 -5.32
CA GLY A 318 2.39 3.08 -6.03
C GLY A 318 1.12 3.55 -5.31
N ASN A 319 1.14 4.76 -4.75
CA ASN A 319 0.01 5.40 -4.08
C ASN A 319 -1.05 5.91 -5.06
N ASP A 320 -0.99 5.45 -6.31
CA ASP A 320 -1.86 5.90 -7.39
C ASP A 320 -3.33 5.62 -7.09
N ILE A 321 -3.63 4.57 -6.32
CA ILE A 321 -5.00 4.23 -5.96
C ILE A 321 -5.65 5.30 -5.08
N ILE A 322 -4.93 5.87 -4.11
CA ILE A 322 -5.44 6.98 -3.29
C ILE A 322 -5.65 8.22 -4.16
N LYS A 323 -4.71 8.50 -5.07
CA LYS A 323 -4.83 9.63 -6.01
C LYS A 323 -6.00 9.45 -6.98
N GLN A 324 -6.23 8.24 -7.49
CA GLN A 324 -7.39 7.91 -8.33
C GLN A 324 -8.69 8.08 -7.55
N PHE A 325 -8.70 7.65 -6.29
CA PHE A 325 -9.83 7.81 -5.39
C PHE A 325 -10.17 9.30 -5.18
N LEU A 326 -9.19 10.12 -4.83
CA LEU A 326 -9.37 11.57 -4.63
C LEU A 326 -9.85 12.30 -5.90
N ARG A 327 -9.54 11.77 -7.09
CA ARG A 327 -9.97 12.29 -8.38
C ARG A 327 -11.32 11.71 -8.84
N SER A 328 -11.87 10.76 -8.14
CA SER A 328 -13.11 10.07 -8.51
C SER A 328 -14.33 11.01 -8.49
N LYS A 329 -15.39 10.60 -9.20
CA LYS A 329 -16.67 11.33 -9.24
C LYS A 329 -17.48 11.20 -7.95
N PHE A 330 -17.12 10.26 -7.08
CA PHE A 330 -17.89 9.83 -5.91
C PHE A 330 -17.60 10.71 -4.72
N ASN A 331 -17.17 11.77 -4.62
CA ASN A 331 -16.97 12.70 -3.51
C ASN A 331 -16.87 12.05 -2.11
N PRO A 332 -15.97 11.07 -1.90
CA PRO A 332 -15.83 10.31 -0.65
C PRO A 332 -15.14 11.11 0.48
N ARG A 333 -15.15 12.43 0.39
CA ARG A 333 -14.35 13.34 1.23
C ARG A 333 -14.71 13.25 2.70
N SER A 334 -16.01 13.16 3.02
CA SER A 334 -16.47 13.02 4.41
C SER A 334 -15.98 11.74 5.08
N ASP A 335 -15.94 10.64 4.32
CA ASP A 335 -15.46 9.37 4.82
C ASP A 335 -13.95 9.37 5.03
N PHE A 336 -13.20 10.02 4.12
CA PHE A 336 -11.76 10.21 4.31
C PHE A 336 -11.44 11.04 5.55
N GLU A 337 -12.20 12.09 5.79
CA GLU A 337 -12.05 12.93 6.96
C GLU A 337 -12.35 12.15 8.23
N ALA A 338 -13.41 11.35 8.23
CA ALA A 338 -13.72 10.47 9.35
C ALA A 338 -12.55 9.50 9.63
N LEU A 339 -12.02 8.87 8.58
CA LEU A 339 -10.88 7.97 8.68
C LEU A 339 -9.60 8.66 9.21
N LEU A 340 -9.27 9.84 8.71
CA LEU A 340 -8.10 10.62 9.17
C LEU A 340 -8.22 11.07 10.61
N ASN A 341 -9.45 11.32 11.07
CA ASN A 341 -9.75 11.64 12.46
C ASN A 341 -9.81 10.39 13.37
N GLY A 342 -9.53 9.20 12.83
CA GLY A 342 -9.52 7.93 13.58
C GLY A 342 -10.90 7.31 13.76
N ARG A 343 -11.95 7.88 13.13
CA ARG A 343 -13.32 7.36 13.19
C ARG A 343 -13.51 6.21 12.20
N CYS A 344 -14.49 5.37 12.49
CA CYS A 344 -14.92 4.30 11.58
C CYS A 344 -15.92 4.81 10.55
N ILE A 345 -15.87 4.22 9.35
CA ILE A 345 -16.89 4.38 8.31
C ILE A 345 -17.58 3.05 8.06
N LYS A 346 -18.85 3.06 7.64
CA LYS A 346 -19.58 1.83 7.29
C LYS A 346 -19.79 1.75 5.79
N LYS A 347 -19.28 0.69 5.13
CA LYS A 347 -19.32 0.54 3.68
C LYS A 347 -19.64 -0.89 3.25
N THR A 348 -20.24 -1.03 2.08
CA THR A 348 -20.44 -2.34 1.44
C THR A 348 -19.11 -2.81 0.85
N ILE A 349 -18.70 -4.03 1.19
CA ILE A 349 -17.47 -4.62 0.67
C ILE A 349 -17.79 -5.67 -0.39
N LEU A 350 -17.19 -5.50 -1.55
CA LEU A 350 -17.30 -6.40 -2.70
C LEU A 350 -16.00 -7.18 -2.85
N GLU A 351 -16.06 -8.51 -2.70
CA GLU A 351 -14.87 -9.35 -2.83
C GLU A 351 -14.51 -9.65 -4.29
N ASN A 352 -15.49 -9.59 -5.19
CA ASN A 352 -15.33 -9.91 -6.60
C ASN A 352 -15.21 -8.62 -7.42
N ILE A 353 -14.02 -8.03 -7.46
CA ILE A 353 -13.75 -6.77 -8.15
C ILE A 353 -12.81 -7.03 -9.31
N THR A 354 -13.07 -6.41 -10.47
CA THR A 354 -12.11 -6.37 -11.58
C THR A 354 -11.33 -5.05 -11.55
N TYR A 355 -10.12 -5.04 -12.08
CA TYR A 355 -9.36 -3.78 -12.21
C TYR A 355 -10.11 -2.74 -13.03
N ASN A 356 -10.81 -3.17 -14.09
CA ASN A 356 -11.64 -2.29 -14.94
C ASN A 356 -12.81 -1.63 -14.18
N ASP A 357 -13.26 -2.26 -13.09
CA ASP A 357 -14.39 -1.78 -12.29
C ASP A 357 -13.94 -0.92 -11.09
N LEU A 358 -12.63 -0.77 -10.83
CA LEU A 358 -12.11 -0.11 -9.62
C LEU A 358 -12.72 1.28 -9.38
N ILE A 359 -12.87 2.06 -10.44
CA ILE A 359 -13.41 3.43 -10.39
C ILE A 359 -14.85 3.52 -10.87
N SER A 360 -15.54 2.39 -11.04
CA SER A 360 -16.92 2.36 -11.55
C SER A 360 -17.96 2.64 -10.47
N SER A 361 -17.66 2.30 -9.21
CA SER A 361 -18.52 2.56 -8.05
C SER A 361 -17.69 2.94 -6.81
N GLU A 362 -18.34 3.59 -5.85
CA GLU A 362 -17.73 3.94 -4.57
C GLU A 362 -17.39 2.68 -3.76
N ASP A 363 -18.29 1.68 -3.73
CA ASP A 363 -18.08 0.42 -3.01
C ASP A 363 -16.86 -0.35 -3.53
N ASN A 364 -16.59 -0.32 -4.83
CA ASN A 364 -15.39 -0.92 -5.42
C ASN A 364 -14.13 -0.26 -4.87
N LEU A 365 -14.12 1.07 -4.77
CA LEU A 365 -12.96 1.81 -4.26
C LEU A 365 -12.67 1.47 -2.80
N TRP A 366 -13.69 1.44 -1.93
CA TRP A 366 -13.54 1.05 -0.53
C TRP A 366 -13.06 -0.39 -0.39
N SER A 367 -13.62 -1.28 -1.20
CA SER A 367 -13.21 -2.69 -1.21
C SER A 367 -11.75 -2.87 -1.62
N VAL A 368 -11.29 -2.14 -2.62
CA VAL A 368 -9.87 -2.19 -3.04
C VAL A 368 -8.95 -1.62 -1.98
N LEU A 369 -9.30 -0.50 -1.33
CA LEU A 369 -8.51 0.05 -0.22
C LEU A 369 -8.39 -0.96 0.93
N LEU A 370 -9.46 -1.69 1.24
CA LEU A 370 -9.42 -2.76 2.22
C LEU A 370 -8.51 -3.91 1.77
N MET A 371 -8.74 -4.47 0.58
CA MET A 371 -7.99 -5.64 0.09
C MET A 371 -6.49 -5.35 -0.15
N THR A 372 -6.14 -4.10 -0.43
CA THR A 372 -4.75 -3.67 -0.63
C THR A 372 -4.05 -3.23 0.65
N GLY A 373 -4.76 -3.20 1.79
CA GLY A 373 -4.17 -2.97 3.12
C GLY A 373 -4.08 -1.51 3.54
N TYR A 374 -4.87 -0.61 2.96
CA TYR A 374 -5.01 0.76 3.47
C TYR A 374 -6.04 0.85 4.59
N LEU A 375 -7.07 0.01 4.53
CA LEU A 375 -8.13 -0.09 5.52
C LEU A 375 -8.10 -1.45 6.20
N THR A 376 -8.72 -1.52 7.37
CA THR A 376 -8.96 -2.76 8.11
C THR A 376 -10.41 -2.82 8.57
N VAL A 377 -10.90 -4.03 8.79
CA VAL A 377 -12.24 -4.28 9.33
C VAL A 377 -12.23 -4.04 10.84
N VAL A 378 -13.26 -3.39 11.33
CA VAL A 378 -13.54 -3.24 12.78
C VAL A 378 -14.77 -4.08 13.11
N PRO A 379 -14.66 -5.03 14.06
CA PRO A 379 -15.82 -5.77 14.57
C PRO A 379 -16.88 -4.82 15.14
N GLU A 380 -18.14 -5.19 14.99
CA GLU A 380 -19.26 -4.32 15.40
C GLU A 380 -19.29 -4.05 16.91
N ASP A 381 -18.78 -4.98 17.71
CA ASP A 381 -18.64 -4.86 19.17
C ASP A 381 -17.44 -4.01 19.61
N GLU A 382 -16.51 -3.71 18.71
CA GLU A 382 -15.36 -2.83 18.94
C GLU A 382 -15.60 -1.37 18.43
N VAL A 383 -16.76 -1.09 17.83
CA VAL A 383 -17.09 0.24 17.29
C VAL A 383 -17.70 1.13 18.37
N ASP A 384 -17.06 2.25 18.68
CA ASP A 384 -17.64 3.27 19.56
C ASP A 384 -18.87 3.93 18.91
N THR A 385 -19.98 3.97 19.61
CA THR A 385 -21.25 4.52 19.10
C THR A 385 -21.19 6.01 18.78
N GLU A 386 -20.23 6.75 19.33
CA GLU A 386 -19.99 8.16 19.04
C GLU A 386 -19.23 8.37 17.71
N ASP A 387 -18.59 7.32 17.20
CA ASP A 387 -17.76 7.36 15.97
C ASP A 387 -18.52 7.07 14.67
N ILE A 388 -19.80 6.79 14.76
CA ILE A 388 -20.60 6.40 13.59
C ILE A 388 -21.11 7.65 12.87
N SER A 389 -20.61 7.91 11.67
CA SER A 389 -21.32 8.78 10.73
C SER A 389 -22.61 8.07 10.31
N SER A 390 -23.73 8.65 10.75
CA SER A 390 -25.06 8.05 10.65
C SER A 390 -25.50 7.86 9.20
N ASP A 391 -25.58 6.62 8.74
CA ASP A 391 -26.63 6.18 7.83
C ASP A 391 -26.85 4.69 8.04
N ASN A 392 -28.13 4.26 8.12
CA ASN A 392 -28.59 2.88 8.32
C ASN A 392 -28.22 1.97 7.10
N ILE A 393 -26.97 1.92 6.72
CA ILE A 393 -26.48 1.07 5.63
C ILE A 393 -26.03 -0.26 6.23
N SER A 394 -26.54 -1.35 5.71
CA SER A 394 -25.96 -2.68 5.92
C SER A 394 -24.54 -2.68 5.33
N GLY A 395 -23.50 -2.95 6.13
CA GLY A 395 -22.12 -2.91 5.64
C GLY A 395 -21.11 -3.24 6.73
N THR A 396 -19.84 -3.22 6.34
CA THR A 396 -18.67 -3.50 7.17
C THR A 396 -18.09 -2.20 7.71
N TYR A 397 -17.75 -2.16 8.99
CA TYR A 397 -17.05 -1.03 9.59
C TYR A 397 -15.57 -1.09 9.22
N LEU A 398 -15.04 0.03 8.78
CA LEU A 398 -13.67 0.19 8.30
C LEU A 398 -12.98 1.35 9.01
N LYS A 399 -11.68 1.19 9.28
CA LYS A 399 -10.80 2.28 9.73
C LYS A 399 -9.46 2.23 8.99
N LEU A 400 -8.66 3.29 9.07
CA LEU A 400 -7.26 3.23 8.64
C LEU A 400 -6.52 2.20 9.51
N VAL A 401 -5.65 1.42 8.86
CA VAL A 401 -4.99 0.30 9.52
C VAL A 401 -4.18 0.76 10.74
N ASN A 402 -3.29 1.74 10.56
CA ASN A 402 -2.36 2.15 11.60
C ASN A 402 -1.81 3.56 11.36
N HIS A 403 -0.86 3.96 12.20
CA HIS A 403 -0.25 5.29 12.14
C HIS A 403 0.52 5.52 10.84
N GLU A 404 1.26 4.54 10.34
CA GLU A 404 1.99 4.64 9.06
C GLU A 404 1.05 4.96 7.89
N ILE A 405 -0.06 4.23 7.79
CA ILE A 405 -1.06 4.45 6.74
C ILE A 405 -1.74 5.80 6.89
N LYS A 406 -2.01 6.25 8.13
CA LYS A 406 -2.55 7.58 8.40
C LYS A 406 -1.61 8.68 7.92
N GLU A 407 -0.31 8.60 8.19
CA GLU A 407 0.70 9.53 7.70
C GLU A 407 0.76 9.55 6.17
N LEU A 408 0.73 8.38 5.54
CA LEU A 408 0.70 8.24 4.09
C LEU A 408 -0.52 8.93 3.46
N PHE A 409 -1.71 8.69 4.02
CA PHE A 409 -2.94 9.33 3.57
C PHE A 409 -2.87 10.85 3.71
N SER A 410 -2.48 11.34 4.88
CA SER A 410 -2.32 12.78 5.17
C SER A 410 -1.40 13.44 4.15
N ARG A 411 -0.25 12.84 3.88
CA ARG A 411 0.72 13.33 2.88
C ARG A 411 0.15 13.31 1.46
N THR A 412 -0.51 12.22 1.06
CA THR A 412 -1.08 12.09 -0.30
C THR A 412 -2.21 13.09 -0.53
N VAL A 413 -3.05 13.32 0.48
CA VAL A 413 -4.09 14.35 0.45
C VAL A 413 -3.46 15.73 0.34
N ALA A 414 -2.42 16.03 1.13
CA ALA A 414 -1.71 17.30 1.05
C ALA A 414 -1.05 17.53 -0.33
N GLU A 415 -0.46 16.51 -0.93
CA GLU A 415 0.10 16.56 -2.29
C GLU A 415 -0.98 16.82 -3.34
N TRP A 416 -2.12 16.13 -3.26
CA TRP A 416 -3.25 16.35 -4.16
C TRP A 416 -3.82 17.76 -4.04
N PHE A 417 -3.90 18.29 -2.82
CA PHE A 417 -4.25 19.69 -2.58
C PHE A 417 -3.29 20.63 -3.28
N LYS A 418 -1.99 20.42 -3.10
CA LYS A 418 -0.96 21.21 -3.79
C LYS A 418 -1.19 21.21 -5.31
N GLU A 419 -1.34 20.05 -5.94
CA GLU A 419 -1.58 19.91 -7.37
C GLU A 419 -2.85 20.65 -7.83
N THR A 420 -3.92 20.60 -7.04
CA THR A 420 -5.20 21.26 -7.36
C THR A 420 -5.11 22.78 -7.24
N VAL A 421 -4.38 23.27 -6.25
CA VAL A 421 -4.14 24.68 -6.02
C VAL A 421 -3.13 25.26 -7.03
N TYR A 422 -2.13 24.47 -7.48
CA TYR A 422 -1.14 24.89 -8.49
C TYR A 422 -1.74 25.19 -9.87
N LYS A 423 -2.88 24.62 -10.21
CA LYS A 423 -3.54 24.88 -11.51
C LYS A 423 -4.19 26.27 -11.61
N ASN A 424 -4.35 26.99 -10.51
CA ASN A 424 -4.91 28.32 -10.47
C ASN A 424 -3.82 29.35 -10.13
N SER A 425 -3.83 30.52 -10.80
CA SER A 425 -2.90 31.62 -10.48
C SER A 425 -3.05 32.05 -9.03
N ARG A 426 -1.94 32.11 -8.29
CA ARG A 426 -1.88 32.56 -6.88
C ARG A 426 -1.40 33.99 -6.74
N ASP A 427 -1.17 34.68 -7.85
CA ASP A 427 -0.66 36.05 -7.81
C ASP A 427 -1.60 36.98 -7.03
N ASP A 428 -2.92 36.76 -7.18
CA ASP A 428 -3.94 37.51 -6.44
C ASP A 428 -3.89 37.21 -4.93
N LEU A 429 -3.63 35.95 -4.53
CA LEU A 429 -3.51 35.56 -3.12
C LEU A 429 -2.33 36.27 -2.44
N PHE A 430 -1.17 36.19 -3.07
CA PHE A 430 0.03 36.85 -2.53
C PHE A 430 -0.06 38.37 -2.61
N LYS A 431 -0.72 38.91 -3.62
CA LYS A 431 -0.98 40.34 -3.71
C LYS A 431 -1.84 40.81 -2.54
N ALA A 432 -2.98 40.14 -2.29
CA ALA A 432 -3.85 40.46 -1.16
C ALA A 432 -3.12 40.33 0.18
N LEU A 433 -2.27 39.31 0.33
CA LEU A 433 -1.45 39.09 1.53
C LEU A 433 -0.49 40.29 1.78
N TRP A 434 0.26 40.70 0.76
CA TRP A 434 1.29 41.77 0.93
C TRP A 434 0.70 43.16 0.91
N ASP A 435 -0.44 43.38 0.25
CA ASP A 435 -1.16 44.67 0.27
C ASP A 435 -1.93 44.89 1.60
N GLY A 436 -2.04 43.82 2.42
CA GLY A 436 -2.78 43.87 3.68
C GLY A 436 -4.30 43.88 3.49
N ASP A 437 -4.78 43.40 2.33
CA ASP A 437 -6.20 43.30 2.02
C ASP A 437 -6.81 42.05 2.63
N ALA A 438 -7.16 42.13 3.92
CA ALA A 438 -7.74 41.02 4.67
C ALA A 438 -9.07 40.52 4.08
N ALA A 439 -9.87 41.41 3.45
CA ALA A 439 -11.16 41.04 2.88
C ALA A 439 -10.99 40.21 1.61
N GLU A 440 -10.12 40.64 0.69
CA GLU A 440 -9.83 39.89 -0.52
C GLU A 440 -9.08 38.59 -0.21
N LEU A 441 -8.14 38.60 0.76
CA LEU A 441 -7.45 37.39 1.23
C LEU A 441 -8.46 36.36 1.77
N ALA A 442 -9.45 36.79 2.58
CA ALA A 442 -10.50 35.93 3.11
C ALA A 442 -11.41 35.38 2.00
N ASN A 443 -11.73 36.19 0.99
CA ASN A 443 -12.52 35.79 -0.17
C ASN A 443 -11.82 34.72 -1.00
N ILE A 444 -10.52 34.92 -1.30
CA ILE A 444 -9.71 33.98 -2.07
C ILE A 444 -9.58 32.65 -1.31
N ILE A 445 -9.25 32.68 -0.03
CA ILE A 445 -9.14 31.47 0.80
C ILE A 445 -10.50 30.76 0.89
N SER A 446 -11.61 31.50 1.11
CA SER A 446 -12.95 30.91 1.14
C SER A 446 -13.34 30.26 -0.22
N ARG A 447 -12.92 30.84 -1.34
CA ARG A 447 -13.13 30.26 -2.67
C ARG A 447 -12.39 28.93 -2.81
N TYR A 448 -11.13 28.88 -2.38
CA TYR A 448 -10.37 27.62 -2.37
C TYR A 448 -11.00 26.59 -1.42
N LEU A 449 -11.43 26.97 -0.23
CA LEU A 449 -12.13 26.10 0.72
C LEU A 449 -13.41 25.51 0.10
N ARG A 450 -14.22 26.30 -0.62
CA ARG A 450 -15.45 25.81 -1.27
C ARG A 450 -15.19 24.79 -2.37
N THR A 451 -14.07 24.91 -3.06
CA THR A 451 -13.70 24.01 -4.16
C THR A 451 -12.95 22.77 -3.68
N THR A 452 -12.40 22.80 -2.47
CA THR A 452 -11.46 21.78 -1.97
C THR A 452 -11.95 21.03 -0.74
N ILE A 453 -12.91 21.55 0.04
CA ILE A 453 -13.33 20.99 1.33
C ILE A 453 -14.78 20.50 1.32
N SER A 454 -15.05 19.38 2.02
CA SER A 454 -16.40 18.89 2.33
C SER A 454 -17.07 19.67 3.47
N PHE A 455 -18.37 19.43 3.71
CA PHE A 455 -19.17 20.13 4.72
C PHE A 455 -18.85 19.76 6.18
N TYR A 456 -18.02 18.73 6.41
CA TYR A 456 -17.84 18.10 7.72
C TYR A 456 -16.44 18.24 8.31
N ASP A 457 -15.50 18.92 7.64
CA ASP A 457 -14.13 19.04 8.13
C ASP A 457 -13.87 20.43 8.72
N TYR A 458 -13.74 20.46 10.05
CA TYR A 458 -13.52 21.70 10.80
C TYR A 458 -12.44 21.57 11.86
N SER A 459 -11.53 20.58 11.75
CA SER A 459 -10.41 20.45 12.67
C SER A 459 -9.34 21.50 12.39
N GLU A 460 -8.77 22.07 13.45
CA GLU A 460 -7.69 23.07 13.37
C GLU A 460 -6.47 22.53 12.61
N SER A 461 -6.11 21.27 12.82
CA SER A 461 -5.01 20.59 12.12
C SER A 461 -5.21 20.52 10.61
N PHE A 462 -6.45 20.40 10.15
CA PHE A 462 -6.77 20.40 8.71
C PHE A 462 -6.56 21.79 8.09
N TYR A 463 -7.10 22.83 8.71
CA TYR A 463 -6.94 24.19 8.21
C TYR A 463 -5.46 24.63 8.24
N HIS A 464 -4.70 24.14 9.22
CA HIS A 464 -3.26 24.32 9.28
C HIS A 464 -2.57 23.71 8.04
N ALA A 465 -2.81 22.42 7.77
CA ALA A 465 -2.25 21.75 6.60
C ALA A 465 -2.69 22.40 5.28
N PHE A 466 -3.95 22.86 5.22
CA PHE A 466 -4.50 23.57 4.06
C PHE A 466 -3.77 24.90 3.82
N LEU A 467 -3.61 25.77 4.84
CA LEU A 467 -2.91 27.05 4.71
C LEU A 467 -1.43 26.86 4.39
N ALA A 468 -0.76 25.95 5.11
CA ALA A 468 0.64 25.62 4.82
C ALA A 468 0.81 25.14 3.37
N GLY A 469 -0.11 24.30 2.87
CA GLY A 469 -0.18 23.87 1.47
C GLY A 469 -0.48 24.99 0.49
N LEU A 470 -1.44 25.85 0.81
CA LEU A 470 -1.86 26.97 -0.04
C LEU A 470 -0.72 27.97 -0.28
N PHE A 471 0.07 28.25 0.74
CA PHE A 471 1.21 29.15 0.66
C PHE A 471 2.52 28.45 0.26
N SER A 472 2.66 27.11 0.45
CA SER A 472 3.88 26.38 0.09
C SER A 472 4.07 26.27 -1.43
N GLY A 473 5.33 26.20 -1.88
CA GLY A 473 5.67 25.94 -3.28
C GLY A 473 5.99 27.16 -4.14
N PHE A 474 6.16 28.34 -3.54
CA PHE A 474 6.61 29.53 -4.27
C PHE A 474 8.14 29.60 -4.43
N GLY A 475 8.89 28.73 -3.73
CA GLY A 475 10.36 28.68 -3.79
C GLY A 475 10.93 28.05 -5.06
N ASP A 476 10.18 27.19 -5.77
CA ASP A 476 10.75 26.30 -6.80
C ASP A 476 10.24 26.53 -8.24
N ILE A 477 9.24 27.38 -8.48
CA ILE A 477 8.69 27.56 -9.83
C ILE A 477 8.75 29.03 -10.22
N SER A 478 9.73 29.37 -11.04
CA SER A 478 9.80 30.61 -11.81
C SER A 478 8.74 30.58 -12.94
N VAL A 479 7.50 30.99 -12.65
CA VAL A 479 6.45 31.16 -13.67
C VAL A 479 6.48 32.55 -14.30
N THR A 480 7.30 33.46 -13.77
CA THR A 480 7.56 34.76 -14.39
C THR A 480 9.05 35.06 -14.45
N PRO A 481 9.58 35.59 -15.59
CA PRO A 481 11.01 35.81 -15.80
C PRO A 481 11.70 36.79 -14.86
N LYS A 482 11.02 37.33 -13.86
CA LYS A 482 11.51 38.42 -12.99
C LYS A 482 11.70 38.07 -11.51
N ARG A 483 11.37 36.86 -11.04
CA ARG A 483 11.56 36.50 -9.62
C ARG A 483 12.69 35.50 -9.45
N LYS A 484 13.61 35.75 -8.52
CA LYS A 484 14.68 34.82 -8.16
C LYS A 484 14.07 33.63 -7.35
N PRO A 485 14.46 32.38 -7.63
CA PRO A 485 14.08 31.24 -6.79
C PRO A 485 14.49 31.46 -5.33
N GLY A 486 13.62 31.10 -4.35
CA GLY A 486 13.90 31.25 -2.93
C GLY A 486 13.60 32.63 -2.32
N SER A 487 12.88 33.51 -3.02
CA SER A 487 12.50 34.83 -2.50
C SER A 487 11.43 34.81 -1.41
N ILE A 488 10.62 33.77 -1.32
CA ILE A 488 9.59 33.59 -0.28
C ILE A 488 9.90 32.32 0.50
N SER A 489 9.88 32.42 1.82
CA SER A 489 10.06 31.31 2.75
C SER A 489 8.79 31.15 3.58
N ILE A 490 8.34 29.92 3.78
CA ILE A 490 7.16 29.61 4.59
C ILE A 490 7.60 28.70 5.72
N LYS A 491 7.27 29.07 6.91
CA LYS A 491 7.59 28.35 8.14
C LYS A 491 6.27 28.08 8.87
N SER A 492 6.08 26.87 9.30
CA SER A 492 4.86 26.42 9.97
C SER A 492 5.25 25.77 11.29
N ASN A 493 4.51 26.06 12.35
CA ASN A 493 4.75 25.57 13.72
C ASN A 493 6.19 25.80 14.23
N ARG A 494 6.84 26.88 13.81
CA ARG A 494 8.19 27.23 14.29
C ARG A 494 8.11 28.01 15.60
N GLU A 495 9.03 27.70 16.49
CA GLU A 495 9.19 28.43 17.74
C GLU A 495 9.74 29.83 17.47
N TYR A 496 9.04 30.85 17.98
CA TYR A 496 9.47 32.24 18.04
C TYR A 496 9.14 32.79 19.44
N GLY A 497 10.11 33.39 20.14
CA GLY A 497 9.91 33.84 21.50
C GLY A 497 9.51 32.69 22.44
N GLU A 498 8.42 32.87 23.19
CA GLU A 498 7.92 31.90 24.16
C GLU A 498 6.83 30.95 23.59
N GLY A 499 6.60 30.93 22.24
CA GLY A 499 5.55 30.10 21.64
C GLY A 499 5.80 29.73 20.19
N ARG A 500 4.74 29.21 19.56
CA ARG A 500 4.78 28.72 18.16
C ARG A 500 3.74 29.44 17.32
N ALA A 501 4.19 30.11 16.25
CA ALA A 501 3.29 30.69 15.26
C ALA A 501 2.75 29.62 14.32
N ASP A 502 1.47 29.67 14.00
CA ASP A 502 0.85 28.68 13.10
C ASP A 502 1.47 28.72 11.71
N VAL A 503 1.52 29.90 11.06
CA VAL A 503 2.16 30.08 9.76
C VAL A 503 2.86 31.43 9.68
N VAL A 504 4.14 31.42 9.29
CA VAL A 504 4.93 32.61 8.98
C VAL A 504 5.38 32.58 7.55
N ILE A 505 5.13 33.65 6.79
CA ILE A 505 5.50 33.80 5.38
C ILE A 505 6.48 34.98 5.27
N GLU A 506 7.71 34.71 4.87
CA GLU A 506 8.77 35.69 4.74
C GLU A 506 9.02 36.03 3.26
N ASN A 507 9.04 37.29 2.92
CA ASN A 507 9.53 37.78 1.63
C ASN A 507 10.89 38.41 1.79
N ARG A 508 11.92 37.67 1.45
CA ARG A 508 13.34 38.12 1.59
C ARG A 508 13.74 39.24 0.64
N VAL A 509 12.94 39.49 -0.40
CA VAL A 509 13.25 40.57 -1.37
C VAL A 509 12.75 41.92 -0.88
N THR A 510 11.55 41.93 -0.28
CA THR A 510 10.94 43.17 0.27
C THR A 510 11.20 43.36 1.77
N HIS A 511 11.83 42.39 2.43
CA HIS A 511 11.98 42.31 3.87
C HIS A 511 10.64 42.49 4.61
N THR A 512 9.59 41.84 4.11
CA THR A 512 8.26 41.81 4.72
C THR A 512 7.93 40.40 5.18
N ALA A 513 7.38 40.25 6.39
CA ALA A 513 6.88 38.99 6.90
C ALA A 513 5.39 39.08 7.25
N ALA A 514 4.62 38.05 6.93
CA ALA A 514 3.24 37.92 7.33
C ALA A 514 3.11 36.78 8.34
N VAL A 515 2.53 37.07 9.50
CA VAL A 515 2.22 36.09 10.55
C VAL A 515 0.72 35.85 10.56
N LEU A 516 0.35 34.59 10.43
CA LEU A 516 -1.04 34.15 10.46
C LEU A 516 -1.24 33.22 11.67
N GLU A 517 -2.12 33.65 12.55
CA GLU A 517 -2.62 32.82 13.65
C GLU A 517 -4.08 32.48 13.37
N PHE A 518 -4.45 31.21 13.51
CA PHE A 518 -5.80 30.82 13.13
C PHE A 518 -6.50 29.98 14.19
N LYS A 519 -7.81 30.05 14.17
CA LYS A 519 -8.71 29.28 15.03
C LYS A 519 -9.93 28.82 14.25
N VAL A 520 -10.59 27.82 14.77
CA VAL A 520 -11.84 27.28 14.23
C VAL A 520 -12.99 27.71 15.13
N ALA A 521 -14.01 28.30 14.53
CA ALA A 521 -15.20 28.72 15.25
C ALA A 521 -16.32 27.68 15.11
N ASP A 522 -16.94 27.32 16.22
CA ASP A 522 -18.12 26.46 16.23
C ASP A 522 -19.39 27.21 15.80
N ASN A 523 -19.45 28.51 16.06
CA ASN A 523 -20.58 29.36 15.70
C ASN A 523 -20.13 30.59 14.93
N ILE A 524 -20.95 31.06 13.99
CA ILE A 524 -20.64 32.24 13.16
C ILE A 524 -20.64 33.53 14.00
N THR A 525 -21.33 33.55 15.12
CA THR A 525 -21.39 34.70 16.05
C THR A 525 -20.08 34.99 16.75
N ASP A 526 -19.21 33.97 16.89
CA ASP A 526 -17.99 34.05 17.68
C ASP A 526 -16.77 34.48 16.84
N VAL A 527 -16.94 34.49 15.52
CA VAL A 527 -15.85 34.75 14.54
C VAL A 527 -15.15 36.07 14.80
N SER A 528 -15.89 37.17 15.08
CA SER A 528 -15.28 38.50 15.25
C SER A 528 -14.43 38.57 16.50
N SER A 529 -14.92 38.03 17.62
CA SER A 529 -14.18 38.01 18.88
C SER A 529 -12.96 37.07 18.80
N MET A 530 -13.08 35.97 18.11
CA MET A 530 -11.97 35.03 17.90
C MET A 530 -10.87 35.59 17.01
N CYS A 531 -11.18 36.48 16.02
CA CYS A 531 -10.16 37.21 15.27
C CYS A 531 -9.31 38.09 16.19
N ASP A 532 -9.95 38.76 17.16
CA ASP A 532 -9.24 39.60 18.11
C ASP A 532 -8.36 38.79 19.07
N VAL A 533 -8.84 37.61 19.50
CA VAL A 533 -8.05 36.65 20.30
C VAL A 533 -6.83 36.16 19.53
N ALA A 534 -6.99 35.78 18.26
CA ALA A 534 -5.89 35.33 17.42
C ALA A 534 -4.84 36.43 17.22
N LEU A 535 -5.27 37.67 16.98
CA LEU A 535 -4.37 38.81 16.88
C LEU A 535 -3.66 39.10 18.19
N SER A 536 -4.36 39.06 19.33
CA SER A 536 -3.75 39.24 20.64
C SER A 536 -2.68 38.18 20.92
N GLN A 537 -2.93 36.93 20.52
CA GLN A 537 -1.96 35.86 20.68
C GLN A 537 -0.65 36.13 19.93
N ILE A 538 -0.70 36.69 18.71
CA ILE A 538 0.51 37.08 17.95
C ILE A 538 1.36 38.09 18.74
N HIS A 539 0.72 39.04 19.44
CA HIS A 539 1.42 40.07 20.22
C HIS A 539 1.89 39.53 21.59
N ASP A 540 1.05 38.77 22.29
CA ASP A 540 1.32 38.34 23.67
C ASP A 540 2.46 37.29 23.75
N ILE A 541 2.70 36.53 22.67
CA ILE A 541 3.73 35.48 22.64
C ILE A 541 5.07 35.99 22.04
N GLY A 542 5.16 37.26 21.65
CA GLY A 542 6.42 37.86 21.19
C GLY A 542 6.87 37.47 19.77
N TYR A 543 5.98 36.94 18.93
CA TYR A 543 6.32 36.62 17.53
C TYR A 543 6.73 37.87 16.73
N ALA A 544 6.02 38.97 16.98
CA ALA A 544 6.24 40.22 16.30
C ALA A 544 7.63 40.81 16.66
N GLU A 545 8.00 40.75 17.92
CA GLU A 545 9.26 41.27 18.41
C GLU A 545 10.45 40.47 17.87
N ALA A 546 10.39 39.14 17.88
CA ALA A 546 11.46 38.31 17.36
C ALA A 546 11.71 38.48 15.84
N LEU A 547 10.67 38.70 15.05
CA LEU A 547 10.80 38.92 13.61
C LEU A 547 11.22 40.35 13.25
N GLN A 548 10.80 41.34 14.01
CA GLN A 548 11.14 42.74 13.80
C GLN A 548 12.52 43.09 14.35
N GLU A 549 12.84 42.67 15.56
CA GLU A 549 14.10 43.06 16.24
C GLU A 549 15.28 42.18 15.82
N ASP A 550 15.07 40.84 15.68
CA ASP A 550 16.16 39.91 15.37
C ASP A 550 16.43 39.77 13.86
N GLU A 551 15.40 39.82 13.02
CA GLU A 551 15.51 39.57 11.58
C GLU A 551 15.21 40.79 10.68
N GLY A 552 14.74 41.93 11.23
CA GLY A 552 14.56 43.22 10.54
C GLY A 552 13.43 43.22 9.48
N TYR A 553 12.38 42.42 9.69
CA TYR A 553 11.24 42.37 8.77
C TYR A 553 10.16 43.41 9.11
N ASP A 554 9.58 44.04 8.09
CA ASP A 554 8.28 44.70 8.22
C ASP A 554 7.17 43.67 8.39
N LEU A 555 6.43 43.74 9.50
CA LEU A 555 5.49 42.71 9.89
C LEU A 555 4.06 43.05 9.51
N ILE A 556 3.32 42.07 8.99
CA ILE A 556 1.86 42.10 8.80
C ILE A 556 1.25 40.96 9.59
N SER A 557 0.36 41.24 10.52
CA SER A 557 -0.29 40.24 11.37
C SER A 557 -1.73 39.98 10.90
N TYR A 558 -2.12 38.73 10.90
CA TYR A 558 -3.46 38.29 10.52
C TYR A 558 -4.04 37.31 11.54
N GLY A 559 -5.20 37.64 12.11
CA GLY A 559 -6.06 36.69 12.82
C GLY A 559 -7.00 36.04 11.82
N VAL A 560 -6.90 34.76 11.66
CA VAL A 560 -7.61 33.98 10.64
C VAL A 560 -8.58 33.02 11.30
N ILE A 561 -9.87 33.16 11.06
CA ILE A 561 -10.89 32.30 11.65
C ILE A 561 -11.61 31.50 10.57
N PHE A 562 -11.66 30.20 10.78
CA PHE A 562 -12.42 29.30 9.93
C PHE A 562 -13.78 28.98 10.55
N TYR A 563 -14.81 29.11 9.76
CA TYR A 563 -16.14 28.63 10.08
C TYR A 563 -16.69 27.88 8.86
N LYS A 564 -16.70 26.57 8.94
CA LYS A 564 -17.12 25.72 7.80
C LYS A 564 -16.27 26.06 6.56
N LYS A 565 -16.91 26.28 5.40
CA LYS A 565 -16.24 26.67 4.14
C LYS A 565 -15.98 28.17 4.00
N ARG A 566 -15.91 28.89 5.09
CA ARG A 566 -15.66 30.34 5.11
C ARG A 566 -14.42 30.64 5.93
N CYS A 567 -13.63 31.53 5.39
CA CYS A 567 -12.49 32.13 6.07
C CYS A 567 -12.82 33.58 6.39
N PHE A 568 -12.52 34.00 7.58
CA PHE A 568 -12.65 35.39 8.05
C PHE A 568 -11.28 35.85 8.52
N ILE A 569 -10.84 37.00 8.06
CA ILE A 569 -9.50 37.50 8.35
C ILE A 569 -9.61 38.92 8.85
N LYS A 570 -8.88 39.20 9.94
CA LYS A 570 -8.68 40.55 10.46
C LYS A 570 -7.18 40.86 10.46
N LYS A 571 -6.81 42.02 9.94
CA LYS A 571 -5.45 42.51 9.97
C LYS A 571 -5.22 43.23 11.31
N GLY A 572 -4.05 42.97 11.92
CA GLY A 572 -3.56 43.64 13.12
C GLY A 572 -2.79 44.92 12.82
#